data_51ed306fae616fa7cbdcda43f7aba08a
#
_entry.id   51ed306fae616fa7cbdcda43f7aba08a
#
_cell.length_a   1.000
_cell.length_b   1.000
_cell.length_c   1.000
_cell.angle_alpha   90.00
_cell.angle_beta   90.00
_cell.angle_gamma   90.00
#
_symmetry.space_group_name_H-M   'P 1'
#
loop_
_entity.id
_entity.type
_entity.pdbx_description
1 polymer ?
#
loop_
_entity_poly.entity_id
_entity_poly.type
_entity_poly.pdbx_seq_one_letter_code
_entity_poly.pdbx_strand_id
1 'polypeptide(L)'
;MSDRLIKNVSLSTNTEKNFISKLKQESGVTFVNKMMEMMNDLEKNKKEIDAYKLSASKGAPNGIKFNIQVISQSAWEINKKSMEKIEMPKFMTACIEDFEKFYLRKHSGQKLIWCLGLSKLDVQFLYLKNKNIAITTLPQFLTLLQLEKYENISIGKVAEILGCQVSTVITDIHGLVFNPSYNPKGEPEKGVIIGTFDAVKKEFKENDNISINKNFTVARQKFNTLPLAVKKSQAEIKENELEEAQITKRYQDNILQATLTRIMKSRIGQTTTHVWLINEASKQIDLFKAQPQQIKENIEKLIEKNVIKRSDSDRTCYDYIA
;
A
#
# COMPACT_ATOMS: atom_id res chain seq x y z
N MET A 1 3.49 8.69 3.97
CA MET A 1 3.37 9.56 2.78
C MET A 1 2.59 8.88 1.66
N SER A 2 2.95 7.67 1.21
CA SER A 2 2.27 6.96 0.12
C SER A 2 0.76 6.86 0.32
N ASP A 3 0.29 6.40 1.47
CA ASP A 3 -1.13 6.28 1.82
C ASP A 3 -1.90 7.61 1.69
N ARG A 4 -1.30 8.71 2.10
CA ARG A 4 -1.92 10.05 2.00
C ARG A 4 -2.11 10.47 0.56
N LEU A 5 -1.09 10.21 -0.28
CA LEU A 5 -1.11 10.57 -1.70
C LEU A 5 -2.07 9.68 -2.50
N ILE A 6 -2.08 8.36 -2.24
CA ILE A 6 -3.01 7.41 -2.89
C ILE A 6 -4.46 7.72 -2.49
N LYS A 7 -4.70 8.02 -1.22
CA LYS A 7 -6.05 8.32 -0.71
C LYS A 7 -6.53 9.73 -1.02
N ASN A 8 -5.66 10.59 -1.60
CA ASN A 8 -5.94 12.01 -1.85
C ASN A 8 -6.45 12.74 -0.59
N VAL A 9 -5.80 12.51 0.55
CA VAL A 9 -6.19 13.10 1.83
C VAL A 9 -5.82 14.58 1.90
N SER A 10 -4.80 15.00 1.16
CA SER A 10 -4.29 16.37 1.17
C SER A 10 -5.15 17.33 0.36
N LEU A 11 -5.33 18.54 0.89
CA LEU A 11 -6.10 19.60 0.24
C LEU A 11 -5.46 20.07 -1.08
N SER A 12 -4.13 20.05 -1.18
CA SER A 12 -3.42 20.39 -2.41
C SER A 12 -2.04 19.72 -2.51
N THR A 13 -1.62 19.48 -3.73
CA THR A 13 -0.27 18.97 -4.05
C THR A 13 0.82 19.96 -3.60
N ASN A 14 0.55 21.26 -3.60
CA ASN A 14 1.51 22.28 -3.15
C ASN A 14 1.80 22.18 -1.65
N THR A 15 0.80 21.85 -0.83
CA THR A 15 0.99 21.64 0.61
C THR A 15 1.97 20.49 0.88
N GLU A 16 1.85 19.41 0.13
CA GLU A 16 2.78 18.27 0.25
C GLU A 16 4.20 18.63 -0.24
N LYS A 17 4.32 19.40 -1.32
CA LYS A 17 5.63 19.90 -1.79
C LYS A 17 6.31 20.79 -0.74
N ASN A 18 5.56 21.70 -0.13
CA ASN A 18 6.08 22.57 0.92
C ASN A 18 6.51 21.77 2.16
N PHE A 19 5.75 20.75 2.52
CA PHE A 19 6.10 19.84 3.61
C PHE A 19 7.42 19.10 3.31
N ILE A 20 7.55 18.52 2.11
CA ILE A 20 8.78 17.83 1.69
C ILE A 20 9.98 18.79 1.65
N SER A 21 9.78 20.04 1.19
CA SER A 21 10.84 21.04 1.15
C SER A 21 11.37 21.39 2.55
N LYS A 22 10.48 21.54 3.53
CA LYS A 22 10.87 21.77 4.92
C LYS A 22 11.59 20.56 5.51
N LEU A 23 11.10 19.35 5.29
CA LEU A 23 11.79 18.13 5.72
C LEU A 23 13.17 17.98 5.09
N LYS A 24 13.33 18.38 3.81
CA LYS A 24 14.61 18.36 3.13
C LYS A 24 15.63 19.28 3.78
N GLN A 25 15.20 20.45 4.26
CA GLN A 25 16.06 21.41 4.97
C GLN A 25 16.52 20.86 6.33
N GLU A 26 15.62 20.19 7.06
CA GLU A 26 15.91 19.67 8.41
C GLU A 26 16.63 18.31 8.38
N SER A 27 16.23 17.40 7.51
CA SER A 27 16.66 16.00 7.52
C SER A 27 17.55 15.59 6.35
N GLY A 28 17.83 16.51 5.43
CA GLY A 28 18.67 16.27 4.25
C GLY A 28 17.95 15.57 3.09
N VAL A 29 18.62 15.56 1.93
CA VAL A 29 18.07 15.07 0.65
C VAL A 29 17.79 13.58 0.68
N THR A 30 18.68 12.79 1.30
CA THR A 30 18.58 11.31 1.31
C THR A 30 17.31 10.82 1.97
N PHE A 31 16.88 11.50 3.05
CA PHE A 31 15.66 11.15 3.77
C PHE A 31 14.40 11.37 2.94
N VAL A 32 14.37 12.41 2.11
CA VAL A 32 13.18 12.80 1.35
C VAL A 32 13.15 12.28 -0.10
N ASN A 33 14.21 11.60 -0.56
CA ASN A 33 14.31 11.14 -1.95
C ASN A 33 13.08 10.34 -2.40
N LYS A 34 12.66 9.32 -1.65
CA LYS A 34 11.46 8.53 -1.99
C LYS A 34 10.20 9.39 -2.07
N MET A 35 10.05 10.38 -1.17
CA MET A 35 8.90 11.29 -1.18
C MET A 35 8.92 12.20 -2.40
N MET A 36 10.10 12.67 -2.80
CA MET A 36 10.27 13.46 -4.03
C MET A 36 9.96 12.64 -5.28
N GLU A 37 10.40 11.38 -5.34
CA GLU A 37 10.04 10.46 -6.42
C GLU A 37 8.53 10.23 -6.49
N MET A 38 7.84 10.01 -5.35
CA MET A 38 6.39 9.93 -5.32
C MET A 38 5.69 11.16 -5.90
N MET A 39 6.19 12.35 -5.58
CA MET A 39 5.62 13.60 -6.14
C MET A 39 5.87 13.72 -7.64
N ASN A 40 7.06 13.36 -8.11
CA ASN A 40 7.40 13.34 -9.54
C ASN A 40 6.51 12.34 -10.30
N ASP A 41 6.25 11.17 -9.71
CA ASP A 41 5.35 10.17 -10.31
C ASP A 41 3.94 10.74 -10.49
N LEU A 42 3.40 11.44 -9.51
CA LEU A 42 2.08 12.08 -9.62
C LEU A 42 2.02 13.13 -10.73
N GLU A 43 3.09 13.91 -10.91
CA GLU A 43 3.16 14.92 -11.99
C GLU A 43 3.27 14.27 -13.38
N LYS A 44 4.12 13.24 -13.49
CA LYS A 44 4.24 12.44 -14.73
C LYS A 44 2.92 11.77 -15.07
N ASN A 45 2.28 11.17 -14.07
CA ASN A 45 1.02 10.47 -14.22
C ASN A 45 -0.07 11.40 -14.78
N LYS A 46 -0.16 12.65 -14.32
CA LYS A 46 -1.13 13.61 -14.86
C LYS A 46 -0.95 13.81 -16.35
N LYS A 47 0.28 13.98 -16.81
CA LYS A 47 0.60 14.14 -18.24
C LYS A 47 0.27 12.88 -19.04
N GLU A 48 0.54 11.69 -18.48
CA GLU A 48 0.22 10.40 -19.12
C GLU A 48 -1.29 10.19 -19.28
N ILE A 49 -2.07 10.50 -18.24
CA ILE A 49 -3.53 10.41 -18.30
C ILE A 49 -4.10 11.37 -19.34
N ASP A 50 -3.60 12.60 -19.39
CA ASP A 50 -4.07 13.58 -20.38
C ASP A 50 -3.73 13.12 -21.81
N ALA A 51 -2.54 12.54 -22.03
CA ALA A 51 -2.17 11.94 -23.30
C ALA A 51 -3.04 10.72 -23.67
N TYR A 52 -3.37 9.87 -22.69
CA TYR A 52 -4.27 8.75 -22.90
C TYR A 52 -5.68 9.23 -23.28
N LYS A 53 -6.23 10.21 -22.58
CA LYS A 53 -7.54 10.78 -22.89
C LYS A 53 -7.61 11.40 -24.27
N LEU A 54 -6.54 12.01 -24.73
CA LEU A 54 -6.43 12.56 -26.09
C LEU A 54 -6.34 11.45 -27.16
N SER A 55 -5.63 10.36 -26.86
CA SER A 55 -5.50 9.22 -27.79
C SER A 55 -6.78 8.38 -27.87
N ALA A 56 -7.53 8.31 -26.78
CA ALA A 56 -8.82 7.61 -26.69
C ALA A 56 -9.95 8.46 -27.29
N SER A 57 -9.85 8.84 -28.59
CA SER A 57 -10.80 9.70 -29.30
C SER A 57 -12.26 9.20 -29.31
N LYS A 58 -12.51 7.95 -28.89
CA LYS A 58 -13.85 7.35 -28.80
C LYS A 58 -14.38 7.26 -27.35
N GLY A 59 -13.72 7.87 -26.37
CA GLY A 59 -14.04 7.72 -24.96
C GLY A 59 -13.57 6.38 -24.39
N ALA A 60 -13.63 6.24 -23.08
CA ALA A 60 -13.31 4.95 -22.45
C ALA A 60 -14.27 3.85 -22.92
N PRO A 61 -13.81 2.60 -23.08
CA PRO A 61 -14.68 1.50 -23.44
C PRO A 61 -15.92 1.45 -22.53
N ASN A 62 -17.08 1.24 -23.13
CA ASN A 62 -18.37 1.15 -22.44
C ASN A 62 -18.83 2.40 -21.65
N GLY A 63 -18.32 3.60 -21.96
CA GLY A 63 -18.75 4.85 -21.32
C GLY A 63 -18.28 5.01 -19.86
N ILE A 64 -17.39 4.16 -19.38
CA ILE A 64 -16.84 4.22 -18.03
C ILE A 64 -15.79 5.31 -17.95
N LYS A 65 -15.92 6.22 -16.97
CA LYS A 65 -14.85 7.18 -16.66
C LYS A 65 -13.71 6.47 -15.94
N PHE A 66 -12.66 6.15 -16.67
CA PHE A 66 -11.51 5.41 -16.18
C PHE A 66 -10.35 6.36 -15.87
N ASN A 67 -9.90 6.37 -14.62
CA ASN A 67 -8.74 7.12 -14.18
C ASN A 67 -7.70 6.15 -13.62
N ILE A 68 -6.45 6.35 -14.00
CA ILE A 68 -5.34 5.45 -13.65
C ILE A 68 -4.25 6.28 -12.98
N GLN A 69 -3.56 5.70 -12.01
CA GLN A 69 -2.34 6.24 -11.43
C GLN A 69 -1.21 5.26 -11.69
N VAL A 70 -0.25 5.66 -12.52
CA VAL A 70 0.98 4.90 -12.75
C VAL A 70 2.04 5.39 -11.77
N ILE A 71 2.58 4.50 -10.98
CA ILE A 71 3.53 4.78 -9.91
C ILE A 71 4.71 3.83 -9.99
N SER A 72 5.89 4.27 -9.55
CA SER A 72 7.10 3.45 -9.55
C SER A 72 7.12 2.50 -8.35
N GLN A 73 7.40 1.24 -8.59
CA GLN A 73 7.47 0.23 -7.52
C GLN A 73 8.60 0.53 -6.50
N SER A 74 9.67 1.22 -6.92
CA SER A 74 10.81 1.54 -6.06
C SER A 74 10.50 2.58 -4.98
N ALA A 75 9.66 3.57 -5.31
CA ALA A 75 9.33 4.67 -4.40
C ALA A 75 8.12 4.37 -3.50
N TRP A 76 7.15 3.59 -4.00
CA TRP A 76 5.88 3.36 -3.33
C TRP A 76 5.85 2.01 -2.61
N GLU A 77 5.59 2.05 -1.31
CA GLU A 77 5.38 0.85 -0.51
C GLU A 77 3.92 0.42 -0.61
N ILE A 78 3.64 -0.52 -1.52
CA ILE A 78 2.30 -1.05 -1.74
C ILE A 78 2.22 -2.44 -1.12
N ASN A 79 1.16 -2.68 -0.36
CA ASN A 79 0.91 -3.98 0.25
C ASN A 79 0.66 -5.03 -0.85
N LYS A 80 1.31 -6.20 -0.72
CA LYS A 80 1.15 -7.33 -1.64
C LYS A 80 -0.30 -7.79 -1.79
N LYS A 81 -1.13 -7.69 -0.75
CA LYS A 81 -2.57 -7.98 -0.81
C LYS A 81 -3.31 -7.12 -1.83
N SER A 82 -2.84 -5.89 -2.09
CA SER A 82 -3.44 -5.01 -3.09
C SER A 82 -3.16 -5.44 -4.53
N MET A 83 -2.22 -6.37 -4.73
CA MET A 83 -1.81 -6.92 -6.03
C MET A 83 -2.46 -8.29 -6.33
N GLU A 84 -3.35 -8.78 -5.47
CA GLU A 84 -4.07 -10.04 -5.70
C GLU A 84 -4.89 -9.96 -6.98
N LYS A 85 -4.90 -11.08 -7.71
CA LYS A 85 -5.75 -11.19 -8.91
C LYS A 85 -7.19 -11.32 -8.45
N ILE A 86 -8.05 -10.48 -9.00
CA ILE A 86 -9.50 -10.51 -8.77
C ILE A 86 -10.15 -10.75 -10.13
N GLU A 87 -11.06 -11.70 -10.20
CA GLU A 87 -11.81 -11.94 -11.43
C GLU A 87 -12.77 -10.78 -11.71
N MET A 88 -12.59 -10.17 -12.87
CA MET A 88 -13.34 -8.97 -13.27
C MET A 88 -14.25 -9.23 -14.46
N PRO A 89 -15.38 -8.50 -14.56
CA PRO A 89 -16.23 -8.51 -15.74
C PRO A 89 -15.48 -8.03 -17.00
N LYS A 90 -15.82 -8.58 -18.15
CA LYS A 90 -15.19 -8.25 -19.44
C LYS A 90 -15.14 -6.76 -19.77
N PHE A 91 -16.13 -5.98 -19.36
CA PHE A 91 -16.17 -4.54 -19.61
C PHE A 91 -15.07 -3.79 -18.84
N MET A 92 -14.68 -4.27 -17.66
CA MET A 92 -13.57 -3.67 -16.88
C MET A 92 -12.22 -4.13 -17.41
N THR A 93 -12.08 -5.42 -17.75
CA THR A 93 -10.87 -5.98 -18.36
C THR A 93 -10.53 -5.24 -19.65
N ALA A 94 -11.52 -4.93 -20.48
CA ALA A 94 -11.34 -4.17 -21.72
C ALA A 94 -10.71 -2.77 -21.47
N CYS A 95 -11.09 -2.09 -20.38
CA CYS A 95 -10.51 -0.79 -20.04
C CYS A 95 -9.03 -0.92 -19.65
N ILE A 96 -8.69 -1.98 -18.90
CA ILE A 96 -7.33 -2.30 -18.49
C ILE A 96 -6.45 -2.60 -19.71
N GLU A 97 -6.92 -3.50 -20.58
CA GLU A 97 -6.19 -3.89 -21.80
C GLU A 97 -5.95 -2.72 -22.76
N ASP A 98 -6.94 -1.83 -22.91
CA ASP A 98 -6.80 -0.64 -23.75
C ASP A 98 -5.70 0.29 -23.23
N PHE A 99 -5.68 0.54 -21.93
CA PHE A 99 -4.61 1.33 -21.31
C PHE A 99 -3.25 0.64 -21.41
N GLU A 100 -3.17 -0.67 -21.16
CA GLU A 100 -1.91 -1.41 -21.29
C GLU A 100 -1.32 -1.29 -22.69
N LYS A 101 -2.15 -1.47 -23.72
CA LYS A 101 -1.73 -1.29 -25.12
C LYS A 101 -1.23 0.13 -25.40
N PHE A 102 -1.88 1.14 -24.86
CA PHE A 102 -1.44 2.54 -24.98
C PHE A 102 -0.10 2.75 -24.29
N TYR A 103 0.01 2.33 -23.03
CA TYR A 103 1.18 2.58 -22.21
C TYR A 103 2.43 1.86 -22.71
N LEU A 104 2.32 0.56 -23.04
CA LEU A 104 3.42 -0.27 -23.51
C LEU A 104 3.95 0.16 -24.89
N ARG A 105 3.10 0.72 -25.76
CA ARG A 105 3.58 1.34 -27.01
C ARG A 105 4.51 2.51 -26.78
N LYS A 106 4.26 3.27 -25.71
CA LYS A 106 5.02 4.48 -25.40
C LYS A 106 6.26 4.19 -24.54
N HIS A 107 6.19 3.15 -23.70
CA HIS A 107 7.20 2.79 -22.73
C HIS A 107 7.71 1.36 -22.97
N SER A 108 8.59 1.18 -23.95
CA SER A 108 9.19 -0.12 -24.24
C SER A 108 10.06 -0.60 -23.08
N GLY A 109 9.97 -1.90 -22.73
CA GLY A 109 10.75 -2.51 -21.67
C GLY A 109 10.20 -2.32 -20.25
N GLN A 110 9.08 -1.61 -20.08
CA GLN A 110 8.39 -1.51 -18.78
C GLN A 110 7.32 -2.59 -18.65
N LYS A 111 7.00 -2.96 -17.40
CA LYS A 111 5.92 -3.88 -17.07
C LYS A 111 4.95 -3.21 -16.11
N LEU A 112 3.66 -3.30 -16.39
CA LEU A 112 2.61 -2.83 -15.49
C LEU A 112 2.20 -3.95 -14.52
N ILE A 113 2.01 -3.59 -13.27
CA ILE A 113 1.45 -4.46 -12.21
C ILE A 113 0.22 -3.75 -11.67
N TRP A 114 -0.93 -4.39 -11.77
CA TRP A 114 -2.20 -3.80 -11.34
C TRP A 114 -2.44 -4.00 -9.85
N CYS A 115 -2.69 -2.90 -9.14
CA CYS A 115 -3.02 -2.89 -7.72
C CYS A 115 -4.54 -2.75 -7.54
N LEU A 116 -5.27 -3.79 -7.89
CA LEU A 116 -6.74 -3.79 -7.94
C LEU A 116 -7.39 -3.53 -6.58
N GLY A 117 -6.77 -3.99 -5.49
CA GLY A 117 -7.25 -3.76 -4.13
C GLY A 117 -7.24 -2.30 -3.68
N LEU A 118 -6.51 -1.40 -4.38
CA LEU A 118 -6.52 0.04 -4.12
C LEU A 118 -7.52 0.81 -4.99
N SER A 119 -8.20 0.13 -5.90
CA SER A 119 -9.16 0.75 -6.82
C SER A 119 -10.40 1.26 -6.10
N LYS A 120 -10.86 2.45 -6.49
CA LYS A 120 -12.10 3.05 -6.00
C LYS A 120 -13.04 3.27 -7.18
N LEU A 121 -14.31 2.97 -6.94
CA LEU A 121 -15.37 3.10 -7.95
C LEU A 121 -16.49 3.98 -7.41
N ASP A 122 -17.02 4.84 -8.25
CA ASP A 122 -18.26 5.55 -8.01
C ASP A 122 -19.39 4.71 -8.62
N VAL A 123 -20.19 4.08 -7.78
CA VAL A 123 -21.30 3.17 -8.17
C VAL A 123 -22.63 3.85 -7.92
N GLN A 124 -23.44 3.98 -8.95
CA GLN A 124 -24.79 4.54 -8.83
C GLN A 124 -25.82 3.42 -8.64
N PHE A 125 -26.62 3.50 -7.60
CA PHE A 125 -27.73 2.57 -7.36
C PHE A 125 -28.97 3.02 -8.12
N LEU A 126 -29.35 2.27 -9.16
CA LEU A 126 -30.49 2.62 -10.01
C LEU A 126 -31.85 2.31 -9.37
N TYR A 127 -31.86 1.39 -8.40
CA TYR A 127 -33.10 1.00 -7.69
C TYR A 127 -33.49 1.99 -6.59
N LEU A 128 -32.61 2.92 -6.21
CA LEU A 128 -32.92 3.94 -5.22
C LEU A 128 -33.60 5.15 -5.87
N LYS A 129 -34.60 5.69 -5.18
CA LYS A 129 -35.36 6.88 -5.66
C LYS A 129 -34.44 8.08 -5.96
N ASN A 130 -33.40 8.29 -5.15
CA ASN A 130 -32.53 9.46 -5.21
C ASN A 130 -31.27 9.27 -6.06
N LYS A 131 -31.12 8.15 -6.79
CA LYS A 131 -29.95 7.85 -7.62
C LYS A 131 -28.61 8.12 -6.88
N ASN A 132 -28.51 7.66 -5.64
CA ASN A 132 -27.36 7.87 -4.81
C ASN A 132 -26.11 7.19 -5.38
N ILE A 133 -24.95 7.79 -5.14
CA ILE A 133 -23.64 7.30 -5.58
C ILE A 133 -22.85 6.82 -4.37
N ALA A 134 -22.45 5.56 -4.37
CA ALA A 134 -21.53 4.99 -3.38
C ALA A 134 -20.10 5.03 -3.88
N ILE A 135 -19.17 5.42 -3.02
CA ILE A 135 -17.74 5.21 -3.25
C ILE A 135 -17.39 3.84 -2.69
N THR A 136 -17.06 2.89 -3.55
CA THR A 136 -16.80 1.49 -3.21
C THR A 136 -15.36 1.09 -3.56
N THR A 137 -14.87 0.00 -2.98
CA THR A 137 -13.70 -0.73 -3.48
C THR A 137 -14.11 -1.61 -4.67
N LEU A 138 -13.14 -2.11 -5.43
CA LEU A 138 -13.43 -3.07 -6.52
C LEU A 138 -14.07 -4.37 -5.98
N PRO A 139 -13.57 -5.03 -4.92
CA PRO A 139 -14.25 -6.21 -4.39
C PRO A 139 -15.67 -5.94 -3.90
N GLN A 140 -15.92 -4.77 -3.27
CA GLN A 140 -17.29 -4.38 -2.87
C GLN A 140 -18.22 -4.27 -4.07
N PHE A 141 -17.77 -3.63 -5.14
CA PHE A 141 -18.56 -3.51 -6.38
C PHE A 141 -18.85 -4.88 -7.00
N LEU A 142 -17.83 -5.74 -7.06
CA LEU A 142 -18.01 -7.09 -7.60
C LEU A 142 -18.98 -7.93 -6.75
N THR A 143 -18.93 -7.78 -5.41
CA THR A 143 -19.89 -8.39 -4.49
C THR A 143 -21.31 -7.91 -4.78
N LEU A 144 -21.51 -6.60 -4.98
CA LEU A 144 -22.82 -6.05 -5.36
C LEU A 144 -23.32 -6.57 -6.70
N LEU A 145 -22.44 -6.76 -7.69
CA LEU A 145 -22.79 -7.39 -8.96
C LEU A 145 -23.23 -8.85 -8.81
N GLN A 146 -22.59 -9.61 -7.89
CA GLN A 146 -23.05 -10.97 -7.63
C GLN A 146 -24.43 -10.99 -6.94
N LEU A 147 -24.67 -10.03 -6.04
CA LEU A 147 -25.96 -9.89 -5.36
C LEU A 147 -27.10 -9.41 -6.29
N GLU A 148 -26.78 -8.72 -7.39
CA GLU A 148 -27.74 -8.43 -8.44
C GLU A 148 -28.15 -9.69 -9.19
N LYS A 149 -27.21 -10.62 -9.36
CA LYS A 149 -27.41 -11.88 -10.07
C LYS A 149 -28.06 -12.96 -9.21
N TYR A 150 -27.71 -12.99 -7.90
CA TYR A 150 -28.22 -13.95 -6.93
C TYR A 150 -28.93 -13.19 -5.81
N GLU A 151 -30.23 -13.43 -5.58
CA GLU A 151 -30.95 -12.73 -4.51
C GLU A 151 -30.37 -12.97 -3.12
N ASN A 152 -29.82 -14.17 -2.88
CA ASN A 152 -29.13 -14.58 -1.66
C ASN A 152 -27.88 -15.40 -2.00
N ILE A 153 -26.76 -15.06 -1.41
CA ILE A 153 -25.50 -15.76 -1.64
C ILE A 153 -24.70 -15.82 -0.33
N SER A 154 -24.00 -16.94 -0.07
CA SER A 154 -23.10 -17.04 1.08
C SER A 154 -21.80 -16.29 0.85
N ILE A 155 -21.19 -15.76 1.93
CA ILE A 155 -19.91 -15.03 1.89
C ILE A 155 -18.80 -15.90 1.28
N GLY A 156 -18.75 -17.18 1.66
CA GLY A 156 -17.79 -18.14 1.09
C GLY A 156 -17.92 -18.31 -0.41
N LYS A 157 -19.15 -18.38 -0.92
CA LYS A 157 -19.37 -18.49 -2.38
C LYS A 157 -19.00 -17.20 -3.13
N VAL A 158 -19.18 -16.04 -2.50
CA VAL A 158 -18.68 -14.76 -3.06
C VAL A 158 -17.17 -14.79 -3.16
N ALA A 159 -16.46 -15.22 -2.10
CA ALA A 159 -15.02 -15.34 -2.09
C ALA A 159 -14.49 -16.30 -3.17
N GLU A 160 -15.15 -17.43 -3.35
CA GLU A 160 -14.83 -18.40 -4.41
C GLU A 160 -15.00 -17.79 -5.82
N ILE A 161 -16.11 -17.11 -6.09
CA ILE A 161 -16.37 -16.46 -7.39
C ILE A 161 -15.37 -15.35 -7.68
N LEU A 162 -14.99 -14.56 -6.66
CA LEU A 162 -14.04 -13.46 -6.82
C LEU A 162 -12.58 -13.91 -6.83
N GLY A 163 -12.30 -15.17 -6.46
CA GLY A 163 -10.94 -15.71 -6.36
C GLY A 163 -10.12 -15.07 -5.24
N CYS A 164 -10.76 -14.55 -4.19
CA CYS A 164 -10.10 -13.85 -3.08
C CYS A 164 -10.34 -14.53 -1.73
N GLN A 165 -9.58 -14.13 -0.71
CA GLN A 165 -9.72 -14.68 0.63
C GLN A 165 -11.05 -14.25 1.26
N VAL A 166 -11.68 -15.15 2.03
CA VAL A 166 -12.93 -14.89 2.78
C VAL A 166 -12.77 -13.69 3.72
N SER A 167 -11.62 -13.53 4.36
CA SER A 167 -11.30 -12.40 5.24
C SER A 167 -11.35 -11.04 4.52
N THR A 168 -10.95 -10.99 3.25
CA THR A 168 -11.02 -9.79 2.41
C THR A 168 -12.46 -9.43 2.13
N VAL A 169 -13.27 -10.42 1.73
CA VAL A 169 -14.72 -10.23 1.48
C VAL A 169 -15.45 -9.77 2.74
N ILE A 170 -15.15 -10.37 3.89
CA ILE A 170 -15.72 -9.96 5.19
C ILE A 170 -15.41 -8.49 5.49
N THR A 171 -14.17 -8.06 5.27
CA THR A 171 -13.75 -6.67 5.50
C THR A 171 -14.52 -5.70 4.58
N ASP A 172 -14.72 -6.08 3.32
CA ASP A 172 -15.46 -5.29 2.34
C ASP A 172 -16.97 -5.23 2.67
N ILE A 173 -17.57 -6.35 3.05
CA ILE A 173 -18.97 -6.44 3.50
C ILE A 173 -19.19 -5.59 4.76
N HIS A 174 -18.25 -5.60 5.71
CA HIS A 174 -18.33 -4.77 6.89
C HIS A 174 -18.47 -3.28 6.53
N GLY A 175 -17.74 -2.81 5.53
CA GLY A 175 -17.88 -1.45 5.00
C GLY A 175 -19.26 -1.18 4.36
N LEU A 176 -19.87 -2.18 3.71
CA LEU A 176 -21.19 -2.08 3.08
C LEU A 176 -22.35 -2.14 4.09
N VAL A 177 -22.12 -2.56 5.32
CA VAL A 177 -23.15 -2.65 6.37
C VAL A 177 -22.98 -1.58 7.44
N PHE A 178 -21.78 -1.40 7.96
CA PHE A 178 -21.53 -0.65 9.18
C PHE A 178 -20.74 0.67 9.00
N ASN A 179 -20.56 1.17 7.76
CA ASN A 179 -19.78 2.39 7.58
C ASN A 179 -20.48 3.62 8.17
N PRO A 180 -19.83 4.37 9.11
CA PRO A 180 -20.43 5.49 9.81
C PRO A 180 -20.76 6.68 8.90
N SER A 181 -20.25 6.75 7.68
CA SER A 181 -20.54 7.83 6.75
C SER A 181 -22.03 7.91 6.37
N TYR A 182 -22.73 6.77 6.38
CA TYR A 182 -24.17 6.67 6.09
C TYR A 182 -24.95 5.90 7.16
N ASN A 183 -24.29 5.10 7.98
CA ASN A 183 -24.87 4.33 9.07
C ASN A 183 -24.16 4.62 10.40
N PRO A 184 -24.31 5.83 10.98
CA PRO A 184 -23.55 6.26 12.16
C PRO A 184 -23.85 5.46 13.42
N LYS A 185 -25.05 4.85 13.52
CA LYS A 185 -25.43 4.00 14.66
C LYS A 185 -25.00 2.55 14.46
N GLY A 186 -24.58 2.16 13.26
CA GLY A 186 -24.20 0.78 12.94
C GLY A 186 -25.38 -0.19 13.00
N GLU A 187 -26.58 0.24 12.64
CA GLU A 187 -27.77 -0.57 12.58
C GLU A 187 -27.70 -1.47 11.32
N PRO A 188 -27.77 -2.80 11.45
CA PRO A 188 -27.58 -3.69 10.30
C PRO A 188 -28.65 -3.52 9.22
N GLU A 189 -29.86 -3.15 9.61
CA GLU A 189 -30.99 -2.90 8.70
C GLU A 189 -30.81 -1.66 7.82
N LYS A 190 -29.93 -0.75 8.21
CA LYS A 190 -29.56 0.48 7.47
C LYS A 190 -28.33 0.30 6.59
N GLY A 191 -27.79 -0.91 6.48
CA GLY A 191 -26.71 -1.23 5.57
C GLY A 191 -27.17 -1.28 4.11
N VAL A 192 -26.24 -1.14 3.17
CA VAL A 192 -26.47 -1.40 1.74
C VAL A 192 -26.80 -2.88 1.50
N ILE A 193 -26.22 -3.74 2.33
CA ILE A 193 -26.40 -5.19 2.33
C ILE A 193 -27.00 -5.59 3.69
N ILE A 194 -27.88 -6.57 3.69
CA ILE A 194 -28.45 -7.24 4.84
C ILE A 194 -28.11 -8.74 4.81
N GLY A 195 -28.17 -9.43 5.94
CA GLY A 195 -27.86 -10.86 5.95
C GLY A 195 -28.05 -11.51 7.32
N THR A 196 -27.63 -12.77 7.44
CA THR A 196 -27.82 -13.63 8.63
C THR A 196 -26.66 -13.55 9.63
N PHE A 197 -25.84 -12.53 9.59
CA PHE A 197 -24.68 -12.34 10.46
C PHE A 197 -25.06 -11.86 11.86
N ASP A 198 -24.14 -12.04 12.84
CA ASP A 198 -24.34 -11.56 14.21
C ASP A 198 -24.20 -10.03 14.28
N ALA A 199 -25.35 -9.35 14.30
CA ALA A 199 -25.44 -7.90 14.31
C ALA A 199 -24.88 -7.28 15.61
N VAL A 200 -24.94 -7.99 16.74
CA VAL A 200 -24.48 -7.49 18.05
C VAL A 200 -22.97 -7.48 18.12
N LYS A 201 -22.35 -8.57 17.71
CA LYS A 201 -20.88 -8.70 17.68
C LYS A 201 -20.25 -8.07 16.43
N LYS A 202 -21.06 -7.76 15.40
CA LYS A 202 -20.60 -7.33 14.08
C LYS A 202 -19.63 -8.32 13.44
N GLU A 203 -19.85 -9.61 13.71
CA GLU A 203 -19.04 -10.70 13.18
C GLU A 203 -19.74 -11.36 11.99
N PHE A 204 -18.95 -11.70 10.99
CA PHE A 204 -19.39 -12.39 9.78
C PHE A 204 -18.72 -13.75 9.70
N LYS A 205 -19.47 -14.76 9.29
CA LYS A 205 -19.00 -16.12 9.06
C LYS A 205 -19.09 -16.45 7.58
N GLU A 206 -18.27 -17.39 7.13
CA GLU A 206 -18.26 -17.86 5.73
C GLU A 206 -19.63 -18.34 5.23
N ASN A 207 -20.40 -18.99 6.13
CA ASN A 207 -21.72 -19.53 5.82
C ASN A 207 -22.86 -18.50 5.90
N ASP A 208 -22.58 -17.26 6.32
CA ASP A 208 -23.61 -16.23 6.38
C ASP A 208 -24.09 -15.84 5.00
N ASN A 209 -25.40 -15.77 4.85
CA ASN A 209 -26.03 -15.34 3.61
C ASN A 209 -26.21 -13.83 3.63
N ILE A 210 -25.93 -13.20 2.47
CA ILE A 210 -26.07 -11.77 2.26
C ILE A 210 -27.00 -11.50 1.08
N SER A 211 -27.71 -10.36 1.14
CA SER A 211 -28.62 -9.88 0.07
C SER A 211 -28.61 -8.36 0.00
N ILE A 212 -29.05 -7.80 -1.13
CA ILE A 212 -29.19 -6.35 -1.30
C ILE A 212 -30.37 -5.84 -0.46
N ASN A 213 -30.14 -4.77 0.28
CA ASN A 213 -31.19 -4.08 1.00
C ASN A 213 -32.04 -3.22 0.07
N LYS A 214 -33.21 -3.72 -0.32
CA LYS A 214 -34.16 -3.00 -1.19
C LYS A 214 -34.76 -1.75 -0.52
N ASN A 215 -34.73 -1.68 0.82
CA ASN A 215 -35.24 -0.55 1.62
C ASN A 215 -34.13 0.43 2.05
N PHE A 216 -32.94 0.30 1.47
CA PHE A 216 -31.83 1.18 1.80
C PHE A 216 -32.16 2.64 1.48
N THR A 217 -31.93 3.53 2.45
CA THR A 217 -32.11 4.96 2.29
C THR A 217 -30.94 5.72 2.86
N VAL A 218 -30.45 6.70 2.13
CA VAL A 218 -29.38 7.59 2.56
C VAL A 218 -29.69 9.02 2.16
N ALA A 219 -29.48 9.96 3.08
CA ALA A 219 -29.80 11.38 2.85
C ALA A 219 -28.78 12.05 1.89
N ARG A 220 -27.53 11.59 1.88
CA ARG A 220 -26.47 12.20 1.07
C ARG A 220 -26.50 11.63 -0.34
N GLN A 221 -26.39 12.52 -1.35
CA GLN A 221 -26.28 12.10 -2.74
C GLN A 221 -25.06 11.23 -3.02
N LYS A 222 -23.92 11.54 -2.39
CA LYS A 222 -22.68 10.73 -2.46
C LYS A 222 -22.27 10.30 -1.06
N PHE A 223 -22.02 9.00 -0.86
CA PHE A 223 -21.64 8.43 0.42
C PHE A 223 -20.51 7.41 0.25
N ASN A 224 -19.83 7.12 1.35
CA ASN A 224 -18.64 6.28 1.37
C ASN A 224 -18.94 4.92 2.01
N THR A 225 -18.61 3.83 1.31
CA THR A 225 -18.71 2.45 1.81
C THR A 225 -17.35 1.80 2.02
N LEU A 226 -16.25 2.54 1.78
CA LEU A 226 -14.91 1.96 1.89
C LEU A 226 -14.73 1.27 3.25
N PRO A 227 -14.04 0.13 3.28
CA PRO A 227 -13.77 -0.57 4.52
C PRO A 227 -13.14 0.38 5.53
N LEU A 228 -13.68 0.40 6.74
CA LEU A 228 -13.00 1.05 7.85
C LEU A 228 -11.75 0.23 8.15
N ALA A 229 -10.68 0.90 8.56
CA ALA A 229 -9.57 0.19 9.16
C ALA A 229 -10.15 -0.60 10.35
N VAL A 230 -10.36 -1.89 10.14
CA VAL A 230 -10.77 -2.80 11.23
C VAL A 230 -9.72 -2.59 12.31
N LYS A 231 -10.16 -2.31 13.54
CA LYS A 231 -9.23 -2.28 14.67
C LYS A 231 -8.59 -3.66 14.70
N LYS A 232 -7.34 -3.72 14.20
CA LYS A 232 -6.57 -4.96 14.22
C LYS A 232 -6.60 -5.48 15.64
N SER A 233 -6.76 -6.78 15.81
CA SER A 233 -6.67 -7.40 17.12
C SER A 233 -5.32 -7.03 17.74
N GLN A 234 -5.22 -6.97 19.07
CA GLN A 234 -3.94 -6.66 19.73
C GLN A 234 -2.83 -7.64 19.31
N ALA A 235 -3.19 -8.87 18.94
CA ALA A 235 -2.27 -9.86 18.40
C ALA A 235 -1.74 -9.46 17.01
N GLU A 236 -2.61 -9.07 16.09
CA GLU A 236 -2.22 -8.61 14.74
C GLU A 236 -1.45 -7.29 14.77
N ILE A 237 -1.74 -6.40 15.73
CA ILE A 237 -0.96 -5.17 15.92
C ILE A 237 0.46 -5.52 16.33
N LYS A 238 0.62 -6.42 17.32
CA LYS A 238 1.94 -6.87 17.78
C LYS A 238 2.73 -7.60 16.70
N GLU A 239 2.07 -8.44 15.89
CA GLU A 239 2.71 -9.15 14.79
C GLU A 239 3.21 -8.18 13.71
N ASN A 240 2.38 -7.19 13.31
CA ASN A 240 2.81 -6.15 12.37
C ASN A 240 3.93 -5.27 12.94
N GLU A 241 3.87 -4.88 14.22
CA GLU A 241 4.94 -4.13 14.89
C GLU A 241 6.26 -4.92 14.92
N LEU A 242 6.19 -6.24 15.14
CA LEU A 242 7.36 -7.12 15.08
C LEU A 242 7.93 -7.23 13.67
N GLU A 243 7.09 -7.37 12.65
CA GLU A 243 7.52 -7.39 11.25
C GLU A 243 8.16 -6.04 10.84
N GLU A 244 7.53 -4.92 11.18
CA GLU A 244 8.08 -3.59 10.92
C GLU A 244 9.40 -3.35 11.65
N ALA A 245 9.52 -3.80 12.90
CA ALA A 245 10.76 -3.73 13.66
C ALA A 245 11.87 -4.59 13.02
N GLN A 246 11.54 -5.79 12.53
CA GLN A 246 12.49 -6.64 11.81
C GLN A 246 12.95 -6.04 10.49
N ILE A 247 12.03 -5.45 9.72
CA ILE A 247 12.35 -4.77 8.46
C ILE A 247 13.26 -3.57 8.74
N THR A 248 12.93 -2.77 9.75
CA THR A 248 13.73 -1.62 10.18
C THR A 248 15.12 -2.05 10.63
N LYS A 249 15.22 -3.11 11.44
CA LYS A 249 16.51 -3.66 11.89
C LYS A 249 17.36 -4.13 10.70
N ARG A 250 16.77 -4.86 9.74
CA ARG A 250 17.49 -5.29 8.52
C ARG A 250 18.00 -4.10 7.70
N TYR A 251 17.20 -3.06 7.57
CA TYR A 251 17.59 -1.85 6.86
C TYR A 251 18.77 -1.14 7.58
N GLN A 252 18.68 -0.98 8.88
CA GLN A 252 19.78 -0.41 9.70
C GLN A 252 21.04 -1.25 9.62
N ASP A 253 20.92 -2.59 9.69
CA ASP A 253 22.06 -3.50 9.56
C ASP A 253 22.75 -3.36 8.19
N ASN A 254 21.99 -3.24 7.12
CA ASN A 254 22.56 -3.04 5.78
C ASN A 254 23.33 -1.72 5.66
N ILE A 255 22.80 -0.64 6.21
CA ILE A 255 23.50 0.66 6.25
C ILE A 255 24.78 0.56 7.08
N LEU A 256 24.71 -0.07 8.26
CA LEU A 256 25.87 -0.28 9.12
C LEU A 256 26.96 -1.09 8.41
N GLN A 257 26.60 -2.22 7.79
CA GLN A 257 27.56 -3.05 7.06
C GLN A 257 28.19 -2.31 5.88
N ALA A 258 27.40 -1.56 5.11
CA ALA A 258 27.91 -0.76 4.01
C ALA A 258 28.88 0.36 4.48
N THR A 259 28.54 1.04 5.58
CA THR A 259 29.37 2.10 6.15
C THR A 259 30.66 1.52 6.74
N LEU A 260 30.58 0.45 7.52
CA LEU A 260 31.76 -0.23 8.08
C LEU A 260 32.71 -0.74 6.99
N THR A 261 32.14 -1.37 5.94
CA THR A 261 32.94 -1.84 4.79
C THR A 261 33.63 -0.68 4.08
N ARG A 262 32.94 0.46 3.88
CA ARG A 262 33.51 1.67 3.27
C ARG A 262 34.66 2.24 4.12
N ILE A 263 34.47 2.33 5.44
CA ILE A 263 35.49 2.81 6.37
C ILE A 263 36.73 1.90 6.33
N MET A 264 36.53 0.58 6.42
CA MET A 264 37.64 -0.37 6.41
C MET A 264 38.34 -0.41 5.06
N LYS A 265 37.59 -0.32 3.95
CA LYS A 265 38.14 -0.23 2.59
C LYS A 265 39.02 1.02 2.38
N SER A 266 38.66 2.14 2.99
CA SER A 266 39.48 3.38 2.91
C SER A 266 40.80 3.29 3.71
N ARG A 267 40.94 2.25 4.53
CA ARG A 267 42.14 2.04 5.40
C ARG A 267 42.82 0.71 5.11
N ILE A 268 42.85 0.29 3.88
CA ILE A 268 43.55 -0.92 3.45
C ILE A 268 45.04 -0.79 3.88
N GLY A 269 45.58 -1.83 4.55
CA GLY A 269 46.96 -1.88 5.05
C GLY A 269 47.19 -1.15 6.37
N GLN A 270 46.13 -0.62 7.01
CA GLN A 270 46.23 -0.02 8.35
C GLN A 270 45.32 -0.77 9.32
N THR A 271 45.87 -1.16 10.46
CA THR A 271 45.09 -1.75 11.54
C THR A 271 44.20 -0.71 12.21
N THR A 272 42.93 -1.06 12.39
CA THR A 272 41.90 -0.16 12.92
C THR A 272 41.39 -0.67 14.27
N THR A 273 41.49 0.16 15.32
CA THR A 273 41.03 -0.23 16.67
C THR A 273 39.51 -0.27 16.74
N HIS A 274 38.96 -1.18 17.55
CA HIS A 274 37.53 -1.34 17.77
C HIS A 274 36.81 -0.04 18.17
N VAL A 275 37.41 0.70 19.13
CA VAL A 275 36.82 1.97 19.64
C VAL A 275 36.77 3.03 18.54
N TRP A 276 37.84 3.15 17.76
CA TRP A 276 37.88 4.12 16.67
C TRP A 276 36.83 3.77 15.58
N LEU A 277 36.74 2.49 15.22
CA LEU A 277 35.78 2.04 14.20
C LEU A 277 34.31 2.33 14.61
N ILE A 278 33.97 2.10 15.88
CA ILE A 278 32.61 2.43 16.40
C ILE A 278 32.36 3.93 16.33
N ASN A 279 33.32 4.75 16.79
CA ASN A 279 33.18 6.20 16.81
C ASN A 279 33.06 6.76 15.39
N GLU A 280 33.87 6.26 14.46
CA GLU A 280 33.84 6.71 13.08
C GLU A 280 32.54 6.29 12.36
N ALA A 281 32.09 5.06 12.57
CA ALA A 281 30.80 4.59 12.05
C ALA A 281 29.62 5.44 12.59
N SER A 282 29.65 5.77 13.89
CA SER A 282 28.61 6.60 14.50
C SER A 282 28.59 8.04 13.97
N LYS A 283 29.74 8.59 13.56
CA LYS A 283 29.82 9.92 12.94
C LYS A 283 29.32 9.95 11.51
N GLN A 284 29.52 8.86 10.76
CA GLN A 284 29.15 8.80 9.36
C GLN A 284 27.68 8.41 9.10
N ILE A 285 26.98 7.97 10.14
CA ILE A 285 25.56 7.58 10.03
C ILE A 285 24.69 8.68 10.62
N ASP A 286 24.12 9.51 9.74
CA ASP A 286 23.19 10.58 10.11
C ASP A 286 21.71 10.15 10.11
N LEU A 287 21.40 8.99 9.49
CA LEU A 287 20.03 8.53 9.30
C LEU A 287 19.38 8.00 10.59
N PHE A 288 20.16 7.50 11.53
CA PHE A 288 19.69 6.99 12.83
C PHE A 288 20.84 6.94 13.83
N LYS A 289 20.52 6.99 15.13
CA LYS A 289 21.52 6.81 16.20
C LYS A 289 21.88 5.34 16.32
N ALA A 290 23.01 4.96 15.73
CA ALA A 290 23.52 3.61 15.83
C ALA A 290 23.96 3.29 17.27
N GLN A 291 23.38 2.25 17.86
CA GLN A 291 23.77 1.76 19.18
C GLN A 291 25.13 1.03 19.06
N PRO A 292 26.07 1.23 20.01
CA PRO A 292 27.37 0.53 20.00
C PRO A 292 27.25 -0.99 19.90
N GLN A 293 26.20 -1.56 20.49
CA GLN A 293 25.90 -2.99 20.41
C GLN A 293 25.53 -3.43 18.99
N GLN A 294 24.70 -2.65 18.29
CA GLN A 294 24.35 -2.94 16.88
C GLN A 294 25.58 -2.88 15.97
N ILE A 295 26.48 -1.91 16.22
CA ILE A 295 27.71 -1.80 15.45
C ILE A 295 28.58 -3.04 15.67
N LYS A 296 28.74 -3.50 16.93
CA LYS A 296 29.46 -4.73 17.26
C LYS A 296 28.87 -5.95 16.56
N GLU A 297 27.55 -6.16 16.63
CA GLU A 297 26.87 -7.27 15.94
C GLU A 297 27.14 -7.25 14.43
N ASN A 298 27.17 -6.08 13.81
CA ASN A 298 27.43 -5.95 12.38
C ASN A 298 28.91 -6.10 12.03
N ILE A 299 29.83 -5.76 12.93
CA ILE A 299 31.26 -6.09 12.77
C ILE A 299 31.45 -7.61 12.77
N GLU A 300 30.86 -8.36 13.71
CA GLU A 300 30.94 -9.83 13.72
C GLU A 300 30.33 -10.45 12.45
N LYS A 301 29.16 -9.93 11.97
CA LYS A 301 28.59 -10.35 10.70
C LYS A 301 29.51 -10.11 9.49
N LEU A 302 30.30 -9.04 9.49
CA LEU A 302 31.29 -8.77 8.44
C LEU A 302 32.52 -9.68 8.55
N ILE A 303 32.89 -10.11 9.75
CA ILE A 303 33.92 -11.12 9.98
C ILE A 303 33.45 -12.48 9.44
N GLU A 304 32.23 -12.89 9.76
CA GLU A 304 31.62 -14.11 9.23
C GLU A 304 31.55 -14.12 7.69
N LYS A 305 31.34 -12.94 7.08
CA LYS A 305 31.34 -12.77 5.61
C LYS A 305 32.72 -12.66 4.99
N ASN A 306 33.79 -12.78 5.78
CA ASN A 306 35.17 -12.61 5.35
C ASN A 306 35.47 -11.26 4.66
N VAL A 307 34.78 -10.19 5.06
CA VAL A 307 35.04 -8.84 4.56
C VAL A 307 36.12 -8.14 5.41
N ILE A 308 36.12 -8.43 6.71
CA ILE A 308 37.10 -7.95 7.68
C ILE A 308 37.60 -9.13 8.53
N LYS A 309 38.80 -9.03 9.06
CA LYS A 309 39.36 -10.01 10.02
C LYS A 309 39.89 -9.28 11.27
N ARG A 310 40.02 -9.99 12.36
CA ARG A 310 40.78 -9.50 13.51
C ARG A 310 42.25 -9.52 13.16
N SER A 311 42.98 -8.49 13.55
CA SER A 311 44.42 -8.40 13.29
C SER A 311 45.18 -9.53 13.99
N ASP A 312 46.18 -10.07 13.32
CA ASP A 312 47.05 -11.13 13.87
C ASP A 312 47.94 -10.62 14.97
N SER A 313 48.25 -9.31 14.97
CA SER A 313 49.10 -8.64 15.96
C SER A 313 48.35 -8.22 17.23
N ASP A 314 47.07 -7.80 17.12
CA ASP A 314 46.26 -7.36 18.24
C ASP A 314 44.76 -7.69 17.95
N ARG A 315 44.19 -8.57 18.78
CA ARG A 315 42.77 -9.01 18.64
C ARG A 315 41.75 -7.89 18.87
N THR A 316 42.16 -6.74 19.39
CA THR A 316 41.29 -5.55 19.53
C THR A 316 41.23 -4.70 18.28
N CYS A 317 42.00 -5.06 17.25
CA CYS A 317 42.10 -4.36 15.97
C CYS A 317 41.52 -5.22 14.83
N TYR A 318 41.16 -4.54 13.77
CA TYR A 318 40.59 -5.16 12.56
C TYR A 318 41.36 -4.76 11.31
N ASP A 319 41.47 -5.71 10.38
CA ASP A 319 42.07 -5.53 9.06
C ASP A 319 41.00 -5.82 7.98
N TYR A 320 41.05 -5.08 6.89
CA TYR A 320 40.17 -5.32 5.73
C TYR A 320 40.74 -6.47 4.91
N ILE A 321 39.84 -7.40 4.51
CA ILE A 321 40.16 -8.48 3.59
C ILE A 321 39.70 -8.01 2.21
N ALA A 322 40.60 -7.88 1.25
CA ALA A 322 40.29 -7.40 -0.10
C ALA A 322 39.53 -8.44 -0.92
#